data_d3f2c24462db1a5412cffd28ded0da4a
#
_entry.id   d3f2c24462db1a5412cffd28ded0da4a
#
_cell.length_a   1.000
_cell.length_b   1.000
_cell.length_c   1.000
_cell.angle_alpha   90.00
_cell.angle_beta   90.00
_cell.angle_gamma   90.00
#
_symmetry.space_group_name_H-M   'P 1'
#
loop_
_entity.id
_entity.type
_entity.pdbx_description
1 polymer ?
#
loop_
_entity_poly.entity_id
_entity_poly.type
_entity_poly.pdbx_seq_one_letter_code
_entity_poly.pdbx_strand_id
1 'polypeptide(L)'
;VCFACTNTKDVVTVTVSNPLAMERSNEMVEVAMSDISSQLKLADTAQIVVLNADGQQVPYQITYDEKVIFPASVAANGTAVYTIQAGTPEAFAVKACGRYYPERVDDVAWENDLVAFRAYGPALQKTGERAFGYDVWTKYNTTEPVVEARYAGELNPETKAKIAELKKTDPKAARELYQSVSYHVDHGNGLDCYKVGPTLGGGTAALMPDGEIVYPYCYATQDIL
;
A
#
# COMPACT_ATOMS: atom_id res chain seq x y z
N VAL A 1 -18.25 12.61 7.65
CA VAL A 1 -18.85 12.28 6.37
C VAL A 1 -20.24 11.69 6.67
N CYS A 2 -21.32 12.33 6.21
CA CYS A 2 -22.68 11.78 6.35
C CYS A 2 -23.07 11.08 5.06
N PHE A 3 -23.58 9.85 5.15
CA PHE A 3 -24.11 9.10 4.03
C PHE A 3 -25.63 9.14 4.05
N ALA A 4 -26.25 9.39 2.90
CA ALA A 4 -27.65 9.12 2.66
C ALA A 4 -27.75 8.14 1.50
N CYS A 5 -28.42 7.01 1.72
CA CYS A 5 -28.71 6.02 0.69
C CYS A 5 -30.17 6.16 0.27
N THR A 6 -30.41 6.30 -1.03
CA THR A 6 -31.77 6.26 -1.61
C THR A 6 -31.86 5.14 -2.63
N ASN A 7 -32.99 4.42 -2.65
CA ASN A 7 -33.21 3.21 -3.45
C ASN A 7 -33.98 3.53 -4.73
N THR A 8 -33.35 3.28 -5.87
CA THR A 8 -34.00 2.90 -7.12
C THR A 8 -33.68 1.41 -7.34
N LYS A 9 -34.65 0.60 -7.79
CA LYS A 9 -34.67 -0.87 -7.72
C LYS A 9 -33.40 -1.68 -8.07
N ASP A 10 -32.38 -1.05 -8.66
CA ASP A 10 -31.19 -1.73 -9.19
C ASP A 10 -29.86 -1.04 -8.86
N VAL A 11 -29.85 -0.02 -8.01
CA VAL A 11 -28.65 0.75 -7.69
C VAL A 11 -28.65 1.24 -6.23
N VAL A 12 -27.49 1.32 -5.62
CA VAL A 12 -27.26 1.98 -4.33
C VAL A 12 -26.58 3.33 -4.58
N THR A 13 -27.21 4.41 -4.13
CA THR A 13 -26.67 5.75 -4.27
C THR A 13 -25.91 6.15 -3.00
N VAL A 14 -24.66 6.54 -3.15
CA VAL A 14 -23.77 7.00 -2.08
C VAL A 14 -23.52 8.49 -2.26
N THR A 15 -24.01 9.32 -1.35
CA THR A 15 -23.75 10.76 -1.34
C THR A 15 -22.64 11.08 -0.35
N VAL A 16 -21.55 11.68 -0.84
CA VAL A 16 -20.39 12.08 -0.05
C VAL A 16 -20.37 13.61 0.08
N SER A 17 -20.37 14.10 1.31
CA SER A 17 -20.41 15.55 1.59
C SER A 17 -19.07 16.03 2.18
N ASN A 18 -18.58 17.14 1.67
CA ASN A 18 -17.40 17.83 2.16
C ASN A 18 -17.79 19.22 2.75
N PRO A 19 -17.85 19.35 4.08
CA PRO A 19 -18.21 20.63 4.71
C PRO A 19 -17.05 21.61 4.81
N LEU A 20 -15.85 21.23 4.34
CA LEU A 20 -14.64 22.07 4.43
C LEU A 20 -14.57 23.06 3.27
N ALA A 21 -13.97 24.22 3.51
CA ALA A 21 -13.72 25.23 2.49
C ALA A 21 -12.51 24.89 1.57
N MET A 22 -12.12 23.64 1.51
CA MET A 22 -11.05 23.10 0.65
C MET A 22 -11.54 21.83 -0.03
N GLU A 23 -11.11 21.59 -1.25
CA GLU A 23 -11.37 20.36 -1.98
C GLU A 23 -10.75 19.15 -1.27
N ARG A 24 -11.43 18.04 -1.32
CA ARG A 24 -10.93 16.73 -0.87
C ARG A 24 -10.84 15.83 -2.08
N SER A 25 -9.64 15.37 -2.40
CA SER A 25 -9.37 14.53 -3.58
C SER A 25 -8.91 13.15 -3.14
N ASN A 26 -9.47 12.11 -3.78
CA ASN A 26 -9.14 10.71 -3.52
C ASN A 26 -9.29 10.27 -2.05
N GLU A 27 -10.28 10.82 -1.35
CA GLU A 27 -10.60 10.40 0.02
C GLU A 27 -11.28 9.04 0.02
N MET A 28 -10.81 8.16 0.89
CA MET A 28 -11.36 6.82 0.96
C MET A 28 -12.76 6.84 1.59
N VAL A 29 -13.73 6.35 0.84
CA VAL A 29 -15.12 6.14 1.28
C VAL A 29 -15.32 4.67 1.56
N GLU A 30 -15.95 4.34 2.68
CA GLU A 30 -16.30 2.98 3.07
C GLU A 30 -17.81 2.81 3.11
N VAL A 31 -18.35 1.76 2.52
CA VAL A 31 -19.76 1.39 2.56
C VAL A 31 -19.86 -0.08 2.97
N ALA A 32 -20.61 -0.37 4.00
CA ALA A 32 -20.78 -1.75 4.46
C ALA A 32 -21.48 -2.60 3.38
N MET A 33 -21.00 -3.80 3.13
CA MET A 33 -21.63 -4.73 2.18
C MET A 33 -23.05 -5.08 2.59
N SER A 34 -23.35 -5.11 3.88
CA SER A 34 -24.71 -5.30 4.39
C SER A 34 -25.68 -4.20 3.94
N ASP A 35 -25.22 -2.94 3.88
CA ASP A 35 -26.04 -1.82 3.43
C ASP A 35 -26.32 -1.90 1.93
N ILE A 36 -25.31 -2.35 1.16
CA ILE A 36 -25.44 -2.60 -0.28
C ILE A 36 -26.42 -3.75 -0.51
N SER A 37 -26.23 -4.89 0.14
CA SER A 37 -27.05 -6.10 -0.05
C SER A 37 -28.49 -5.92 0.41
N SER A 38 -28.74 -5.05 1.36
CA SER A 38 -30.10 -4.72 1.79
C SER A 38 -30.93 -3.99 0.73
N GLN A 39 -30.25 -3.27 -0.17
CA GLN A 39 -30.85 -2.43 -1.20
C GLN A 39 -30.73 -3.02 -2.60
N LEU A 40 -29.63 -3.72 -2.87
CA LEU A 40 -29.30 -4.30 -4.16
C LEU A 40 -29.36 -5.83 -4.07
N LYS A 41 -30.32 -6.44 -4.76
CA LYS A 41 -30.39 -7.91 -4.86
C LYS A 41 -29.38 -8.39 -5.90
N LEU A 42 -28.19 -8.78 -5.39
CA LEU A 42 -27.17 -9.40 -6.22
C LEU A 42 -27.41 -10.92 -6.33
N ALA A 43 -27.20 -11.49 -7.50
CA ALA A 43 -27.01 -12.93 -7.61
C ALA A 43 -25.66 -13.33 -6.98
N ASP A 44 -25.51 -14.56 -6.49
CA ASP A 44 -24.30 -15.03 -5.82
C ASP A 44 -23.01 -14.87 -6.61
N THR A 45 -23.10 -14.79 -7.94
CA THR A 45 -21.97 -14.62 -8.86
C THR A 45 -21.88 -13.20 -9.44
N ALA A 46 -22.75 -12.29 -9.03
CA ALA A 46 -22.77 -10.94 -9.59
C ALA A 46 -21.59 -10.12 -9.07
N GLN A 47 -20.90 -9.47 -9.99
CA GLN A 47 -19.90 -8.45 -9.68
C GLN A 47 -20.60 -7.09 -9.52
N ILE A 48 -20.01 -6.21 -8.76
CA ILE A 48 -20.45 -4.84 -8.63
C ILE A 48 -19.48 -3.89 -9.33
N VAL A 49 -19.96 -2.69 -9.62
CA VAL A 49 -19.16 -1.56 -10.08
C VAL A 49 -19.53 -0.33 -9.27
N VAL A 50 -18.57 0.56 -9.07
CA VAL A 50 -18.79 1.88 -8.46
C VAL A 50 -18.64 2.92 -9.56
N LEU A 51 -19.65 3.76 -9.75
CA LEU A 51 -19.69 4.79 -10.78
C LEU A 51 -19.66 6.18 -10.13
N ASN A 52 -18.94 7.11 -10.75
CA ASN A 52 -19.02 8.55 -10.41
C ASN A 52 -20.30 9.18 -11.04
N ALA A 53 -20.48 10.48 -10.84
CA ALA A 53 -21.64 11.21 -11.36
C ALA A 53 -21.71 11.23 -12.88
N ASP A 54 -20.59 11.07 -13.59
CA ASP A 54 -20.51 11.00 -15.05
C ASP A 54 -20.76 9.59 -15.60
N GLY A 55 -21.06 8.61 -14.73
CA GLY A 55 -21.27 7.22 -15.10
C GLY A 55 -19.97 6.46 -15.41
N GLN A 56 -18.82 7.01 -15.09
CA GLN A 56 -17.53 6.35 -15.26
C GLN A 56 -17.23 5.46 -14.05
N GLN A 57 -16.65 4.29 -14.29
CA GLN A 57 -16.21 3.43 -13.20
C GLN A 57 -15.04 4.06 -12.44
N VAL A 58 -15.07 3.92 -11.12
CA VAL A 58 -13.95 4.23 -10.24
C VAL A 58 -13.42 2.95 -9.62
N PRO A 59 -12.10 2.86 -9.32
CA PRO A 59 -11.54 1.68 -8.68
C PRO A 59 -12.18 1.47 -7.32
N TYR A 60 -12.39 0.22 -6.95
CA TYR A 60 -12.90 -0.16 -5.63
C TYR A 60 -12.24 -1.45 -5.16
N GLN A 61 -12.39 -1.73 -3.89
CA GLN A 61 -11.98 -3.00 -3.27
C GLN A 61 -13.05 -3.43 -2.26
N ILE A 62 -13.24 -4.74 -2.14
CA ILE A 62 -13.99 -5.33 -1.03
C ILE A 62 -12.97 -5.77 0.02
N THR A 63 -13.09 -5.25 1.24
CA THR A 63 -12.19 -5.54 2.35
C THR A 63 -12.56 -6.83 3.07
N TYR A 64 -11.66 -7.37 3.90
CA TYR A 64 -11.90 -8.58 4.69
C TYR A 64 -13.02 -8.41 5.74
N ASP A 65 -13.28 -7.17 6.17
CA ASP A 65 -14.37 -6.79 7.08
C ASP A 65 -15.66 -6.41 6.33
N GLU A 66 -15.80 -6.91 5.09
CA GLU A 66 -17.02 -6.79 4.27
C GLU A 66 -17.44 -5.34 4.02
N LYS A 67 -16.51 -4.48 3.63
CA LYS A 67 -16.81 -3.14 3.16
C LYS A 67 -16.38 -2.97 1.70
N VAL A 68 -17.14 -2.19 0.95
CA VAL A 68 -16.71 -1.63 -0.32
C VAL A 68 -16.00 -0.32 -0.04
N ILE A 69 -14.74 -0.22 -0.42
CA ILE A 69 -13.96 1.01 -0.32
C ILE A 69 -13.64 1.55 -1.71
N PHE A 70 -13.73 2.86 -1.88
CA PHE A 70 -13.38 3.53 -3.14
C PHE A 70 -12.93 4.98 -2.93
N PRO A 71 -12.07 5.55 -3.80
CA PRO A 71 -11.64 6.93 -3.70
C PRO A 71 -12.74 7.88 -4.20
N ALA A 72 -13.05 8.90 -3.42
CA ALA A 72 -13.98 9.95 -3.78
C ALA A 72 -13.30 11.33 -3.81
N SER A 73 -13.69 12.17 -4.76
CA SER A 73 -13.26 13.57 -4.82
C SER A 73 -14.49 14.46 -4.67
N VAL A 74 -14.39 15.45 -3.78
CA VAL A 74 -15.52 16.33 -3.43
C VAL A 74 -15.03 17.76 -3.32
N ALA A 75 -15.62 18.66 -4.09
CA ALA A 75 -15.30 20.09 -4.07
C ALA A 75 -15.48 20.71 -2.67
N ALA A 76 -14.85 21.84 -2.43
CA ALA A 76 -15.04 22.62 -1.20
C ALA A 76 -16.51 22.95 -0.96
N ASN A 77 -17.00 22.73 0.27
CA ASN A 77 -18.40 22.92 0.67
C ASN A 77 -19.43 22.22 -0.27
N GLY A 78 -18.99 21.12 -0.90
CA GLY A 78 -19.76 20.42 -1.93
C GLY A 78 -20.21 19.03 -1.55
N THR A 79 -20.88 18.40 -2.51
CA THR A 79 -21.27 16.98 -2.47
C THR A 79 -20.90 16.31 -3.78
N ALA A 80 -20.56 15.02 -3.70
CA ALA A 80 -20.40 14.15 -4.85
C ALA A 80 -21.30 12.93 -4.71
N VAL A 81 -21.82 12.42 -5.81
CA VAL A 81 -22.71 11.26 -5.84
C VAL A 81 -21.99 10.12 -6.55
N TYR A 82 -22.01 8.96 -5.93
CA TYR A 82 -21.52 7.70 -6.50
C TYR A 82 -22.65 6.69 -6.53
N THR A 83 -22.56 5.75 -7.45
CA THR A 83 -23.56 4.70 -7.60
C THR A 83 -22.88 3.34 -7.55
N ILE A 84 -23.41 2.42 -6.73
CA ILE A 84 -22.98 1.03 -6.69
C ILE A 84 -24.09 0.19 -7.33
N GLN A 85 -23.74 -0.62 -8.31
CA GLN A 85 -24.68 -1.47 -9.03
C GLN A 85 -24.01 -2.77 -9.51
N ALA A 86 -24.81 -3.73 -9.97
CA ALA A 86 -24.28 -4.89 -10.67
C ALA A 86 -23.62 -4.46 -11.99
N GLY A 87 -22.47 -5.06 -12.30
CA GLY A 87 -21.74 -4.75 -13.53
C GLY A 87 -20.42 -5.49 -13.62
N THR A 88 -19.76 -5.40 -14.77
CA THR A 88 -18.43 -5.96 -14.98
C THR A 88 -17.39 -4.90 -14.68
N PRO A 89 -16.50 -5.12 -13.68
CA PRO A 89 -15.45 -4.18 -13.36
C PRO A 89 -14.45 -3.99 -14.51
N GLU A 90 -14.05 -2.75 -14.72
CA GLU A 90 -12.92 -2.41 -15.59
C GLU A 90 -11.60 -2.78 -14.89
N ALA A 91 -10.56 -3.01 -15.69
CA ALA A 91 -9.22 -3.16 -15.17
C ALA A 91 -8.60 -1.79 -14.90
N PHE A 92 -8.23 -1.56 -13.65
CA PHE A 92 -7.49 -0.36 -13.24
C PHE A 92 -6.01 -0.68 -13.03
N ALA A 93 -5.15 0.31 -13.24
CA ALA A 93 -3.74 0.18 -12.90
C ALA A 93 -3.57 -0.04 -11.38
N VAL A 94 -2.77 -1.03 -11.03
CA VAL A 94 -2.42 -1.32 -9.63
C VAL A 94 -1.53 -0.19 -9.12
N LYS A 95 -1.96 0.47 -8.05
CA LYS A 95 -1.21 1.57 -7.40
C LYS A 95 -0.75 1.22 -5.99
N ALA A 96 -1.44 0.28 -5.35
CA ALA A 96 -1.13 -0.16 -4.00
C ALA A 96 -0.95 -1.67 -3.97
N CYS A 97 0.08 -2.12 -3.28
CA CYS A 97 0.34 -3.54 -3.06
C CYS A 97 1.15 -3.73 -1.78
N GLY A 98 1.23 -4.97 -1.34
CA GLY A 98 2.09 -5.35 -0.23
C GLY A 98 2.14 -6.86 -0.09
N ARG A 99 3.27 -7.36 0.32
CA ARG A 99 3.46 -8.78 0.60
C ARG A 99 4.63 -9.04 1.54
N TYR A 100 4.72 -10.26 1.97
CA TYR A 100 5.90 -10.85 2.59
C TYR A 100 6.96 -11.17 1.53
N TYR A 101 8.22 -10.87 1.83
CA TYR A 101 9.38 -11.04 0.94
C TYR A 101 10.41 -12.02 1.53
N PRO A 102 10.22 -13.34 1.38
CA PRO A 102 11.16 -14.34 1.89
C PRO A 102 12.53 -14.28 1.20
N GLU A 103 12.60 -13.76 -0.03
CA GLU A 103 13.85 -13.52 -0.76
C GLU A 103 14.73 -12.46 -0.10
N ARG A 104 14.16 -11.67 0.82
CA ARG A 104 14.81 -10.66 1.66
C ARG A 104 14.83 -11.09 3.13
N VAL A 105 14.80 -12.39 3.39
CA VAL A 105 14.73 -13.10 4.68
C VAL A 105 13.29 -13.14 5.20
N ASP A 106 12.77 -12.09 5.80
CA ASP A 106 11.41 -12.02 6.34
C ASP A 106 10.85 -10.58 6.38
N ASP A 107 11.24 -9.79 5.40
CA ASP A 107 10.69 -8.45 5.24
C ASP A 107 9.21 -8.48 4.83
N VAL A 108 8.46 -7.51 5.32
CA VAL A 108 7.16 -7.13 4.77
C VAL A 108 7.30 -5.74 4.18
N ALA A 109 6.95 -5.57 2.92
CA ALA A 109 6.91 -4.27 2.29
C ALA A 109 5.53 -4.01 1.68
N TRP A 110 5.12 -2.77 1.71
CA TRP A 110 3.86 -2.29 1.14
C TRP A 110 4.03 -0.90 0.57
N GLU A 111 3.20 -0.55 -0.38
CA GLU A 111 3.26 0.73 -1.06
C GLU A 111 1.92 1.18 -1.61
N ASN A 112 1.80 2.47 -1.83
CA ASN A 112 0.79 3.10 -2.65
C ASN A 112 1.46 3.91 -3.78
N ASP A 113 0.71 4.72 -4.49
CA ASP A 113 1.22 5.56 -5.58
C ASP A 113 2.14 6.71 -5.13
N LEU A 114 2.30 6.95 -3.83
CA LEU A 114 3.09 8.06 -3.27
C LEU A 114 4.35 7.62 -2.53
N VAL A 115 4.29 6.50 -1.82
CA VAL A 115 5.34 6.07 -0.89
C VAL A 115 5.33 4.57 -0.72
N ALA A 116 6.49 3.99 -0.41
CA ALA A 116 6.59 2.61 0.05
C ALA A 116 7.22 2.54 1.44
N PHE A 117 6.91 1.46 2.15
CA PHE A 117 7.43 1.15 3.46
C PHE A 117 7.92 -0.28 3.53
N ARG A 118 8.85 -0.51 4.44
CA ARG A 118 9.35 -1.86 4.76
C ARG A 118 9.46 -2.03 6.26
N ALA A 119 8.99 -3.18 6.74
CA ALA A 119 9.20 -3.67 8.08
C ALA A 119 10.11 -4.91 8.04
N TYR A 120 11.10 -4.96 8.91
CA TYR A 120 11.96 -6.13 9.05
C TYR A 120 11.34 -7.13 10.02
N GLY A 121 11.47 -8.41 9.69
CA GLY A 121 11.04 -9.48 10.58
C GLY A 121 12.11 -9.96 11.56
N PRO A 122 11.73 -10.87 12.47
CA PRO A 122 12.63 -11.37 13.52
C PRO A 122 13.80 -12.19 12.99
N ALA A 123 13.68 -12.83 11.82
CA ALA A 123 14.77 -13.62 11.26
C ALA A 123 15.90 -12.71 10.74
N LEU A 124 15.57 -11.59 10.07
CA LEU A 124 16.58 -10.64 9.65
C LEU A 124 17.30 -10.02 10.84
N GLN A 125 16.59 -9.70 11.91
CA GLN A 125 17.21 -9.14 13.12
C GLN A 125 18.18 -10.10 13.81
N LYS A 126 17.97 -11.41 13.71
CA LYS A 126 18.92 -12.43 14.19
C LYS A 126 20.26 -12.42 13.46
N THR A 127 20.33 -11.82 12.27
CA THR A 127 21.60 -11.64 11.54
C THR A 127 22.47 -10.49 12.08
N GLY A 128 21.96 -9.75 13.07
CA GLY A 128 22.61 -8.56 13.61
C GLY A 128 22.11 -7.25 12.99
N GLU A 129 21.17 -7.31 12.06
CA GLU A 129 20.50 -6.13 11.51
C GLU A 129 19.56 -5.53 12.56
N ARG A 130 19.84 -4.30 12.98
CA ARG A 130 19.05 -3.60 14.01
C ARG A 130 18.18 -2.54 13.32
N ALA A 131 16.96 -2.90 13.00
CA ALA A 131 15.98 -2.00 12.42
C ALA A 131 14.60 -2.34 12.99
N PHE A 132 14.11 -1.48 13.90
CA PHE A 132 12.94 -1.77 14.73
C PHE A 132 11.66 -1.07 14.25
N GLY A 133 11.77 -0.13 13.36
CA GLY A 133 10.65 0.59 12.79
C GLY A 133 10.54 0.36 11.29
N TYR A 134 9.84 1.29 10.62
CA TYR A 134 9.63 1.23 9.19
C TYR A 134 10.69 2.02 8.43
N ASP A 135 11.30 1.40 7.42
CA ASP A 135 11.99 2.11 6.36
C ASP A 135 10.98 2.86 5.50
N VAL A 136 11.38 4.02 5.00
CA VAL A 136 10.57 4.86 4.10
C VAL A 136 11.25 4.93 2.76
N TRP A 137 10.53 4.57 1.71
CA TRP A 137 10.99 4.64 0.32
C TRP A 137 10.25 5.73 -0.41
N THR A 138 10.97 6.70 -0.92
CA THR A 138 10.37 7.76 -1.74
C THR A 138 9.96 7.24 -3.11
N LYS A 139 8.92 7.85 -3.65
CA LYS A 139 8.44 7.64 -5.02
C LYS A 139 8.20 8.99 -5.67
N TYR A 140 8.62 9.15 -6.92
CA TYR A 140 8.28 10.27 -7.78
C TYR A 140 8.41 9.85 -9.25
N ASN A 141 7.82 10.61 -10.14
CA ASN A 141 7.75 10.28 -11.58
C ASN A 141 7.15 8.90 -11.89
N THR A 142 6.46 8.29 -10.93
CA THR A 142 5.73 7.03 -11.11
C THR A 142 4.61 6.91 -10.10
N THR A 143 3.51 6.32 -10.50
CA THR A 143 2.40 5.92 -9.64
C THR A 143 2.30 4.40 -9.52
N GLU A 144 3.13 3.67 -10.25
CA GLU A 144 3.13 2.21 -10.26
C GLU A 144 3.95 1.65 -9.10
N PRO A 145 3.68 0.40 -8.68
CA PRO A 145 4.48 -0.31 -7.69
C PRO A 145 5.97 -0.39 -8.09
N VAL A 146 6.85 -0.11 -7.15
CA VAL A 146 8.31 -0.08 -7.38
C VAL A 146 9.10 -1.11 -6.57
N VAL A 147 8.53 -1.62 -5.47
CA VAL A 147 9.25 -2.52 -4.55
C VAL A 147 9.70 -3.80 -5.25
N GLU A 148 8.80 -4.44 -6.01
CA GLU A 148 9.13 -5.66 -6.77
C GLU A 148 10.29 -5.44 -7.75
N ALA A 149 10.23 -4.39 -8.55
CA ALA A 149 11.26 -4.09 -9.54
C ALA A 149 12.61 -3.76 -8.88
N ARG A 150 12.59 -3.03 -7.77
CA ARG A 150 13.79 -2.67 -7.01
C ARG A 150 14.42 -3.90 -6.36
N TYR A 151 13.63 -4.78 -5.77
CA TYR A 151 14.13 -6.04 -5.22
C TYR A 151 14.66 -6.97 -6.31
N ALA A 152 13.94 -7.11 -7.43
CA ALA A 152 14.41 -7.92 -8.56
C ALA A 152 15.76 -7.46 -9.11
N GLY A 153 16.04 -6.16 -9.08
CA GLY A 153 17.34 -5.61 -9.47
C GLY A 153 18.46 -5.96 -8.49
N GLU A 154 18.36 -5.52 -7.26
CA GLU A 154 19.44 -5.67 -6.25
C GLU A 154 19.60 -7.12 -5.76
N LEU A 155 18.49 -7.88 -5.66
CA LEU A 155 18.53 -9.25 -5.15
C LEU A 155 18.81 -10.29 -6.22
N ASN A 156 18.96 -9.89 -7.48
CA ASN A 156 19.26 -10.82 -8.58
C ASN A 156 20.51 -11.65 -8.28
N PRO A 157 20.42 -12.99 -8.30
CA PRO A 157 21.52 -13.88 -7.91
C PRO A 157 22.75 -13.74 -8.82
N GLU A 158 22.53 -13.58 -10.12
CA GLU A 158 23.62 -13.45 -11.10
C GLU A 158 24.35 -12.11 -10.91
N THR A 159 23.60 -11.03 -10.68
CA THR A 159 24.16 -9.71 -10.39
C THR A 159 24.96 -9.73 -9.09
N LYS A 160 24.44 -10.37 -8.03
CA LYS A 160 25.15 -10.54 -6.74
C LYS A 160 26.45 -11.34 -6.93
N ALA A 161 26.42 -12.44 -7.66
CA ALA A 161 27.60 -13.24 -7.95
C ALA A 161 28.66 -12.45 -8.72
N LYS A 162 28.25 -11.71 -9.75
CA LYS A 162 29.14 -10.84 -10.53
C LYS A 162 29.77 -9.73 -9.69
N ILE A 163 28.98 -9.09 -8.82
CA ILE A 163 29.51 -8.08 -7.89
C ILE A 163 30.54 -8.71 -6.95
N ALA A 164 30.28 -9.92 -6.42
CA ALA A 164 31.19 -10.61 -5.52
C ALA A 164 32.52 -10.99 -6.20
N GLU A 165 32.48 -11.36 -7.49
CA GLU A 165 33.67 -11.61 -8.29
C GLU A 165 34.46 -10.33 -8.56
N LEU A 166 33.78 -9.28 -9.04
CA LEU A 166 34.37 -7.98 -9.31
C LEU A 166 34.99 -7.33 -8.06
N LYS A 167 34.42 -7.53 -6.88
CA LYS A 167 35.05 -7.05 -5.63
C LYS A 167 36.49 -7.53 -5.43
N LYS A 168 36.86 -8.68 -6.01
CA LYS A 168 38.21 -9.26 -5.90
C LYS A 168 39.16 -8.78 -6.99
N THR A 169 38.66 -8.44 -8.17
CA THR A 169 39.44 -8.16 -9.38
C THR A 169 39.37 -6.68 -9.77
N ASP A 170 38.21 -6.04 -9.66
CA ASP A 170 37.97 -4.62 -9.96
C ASP A 170 36.93 -4.03 -9.00
N PRO A 171 37.37 -3.54 -7.83
CA PRO A 171 36.45 -2.96 -6.85
C PRO A 171 35.68 -1.74 -7.35
N LYS A 172 36.19 -1.02 -8.35
CA LYS A 172 35.50 0.12 -8.94
C LYS A 172 34.31 -0.35 -9.77
N ALA A 173 34.56 -1.30 -10.69
CA ALA A 173 33.46 -1.89 -11.47
C ALA A 173 32.42 -2.58 -10.59
N ALA A 174 32.84 -3.23 -9.50
CA ALA A 174 31.91 -3.81 -8.52
C ALA A 174 30.98 -2.76 -7.91
N ARG A 175 31.53 -1.59 -7.55
CA ARG A 175 30.75 -0.48 -6.99
C ARG A 175 29.79 0.10 -8.03
N GLU A 176 30.26 0.32 -9.24
CA GLU A 176 29.43 0.86 -10.34
C GLU A 176 28.26 -0.09 -10.65
N LEU A 177 28.52 -1.39 -10.74
CA LEU A 177 27.48 -2.40 -10.95
C LEU A 177 26.50 -2.44 -9.78
N TYR A 178 26.97 -2.39 -8.52
CA TYR A 178 26.10 -2.31 -7.36
C TYR A 178 25.22 -1.07 -7.41
N GLN A 179 25.79 0.10 -7.65
CA GLN A 179 25.04 1.36 -7.73
C GLN A 179 23.98 1.34 -8.84
N SER A 180 24.23 0.66 -9.95
CA SER A 180 23.28 0.58 -11.08
C SER A 180 22.01 -0.23 -10.77
N VAL A 181 22.03 -1.08 -9.74
CA VAL A 181 20.89 -1.93 -9.35
C VAL A 181 20.37 -1.66 -7.94
N SER A 182 21.09 -0.88 -7.14
CA SER A 182 20.73 -0.66 -5.74
C SER A 182 19.51 0.21 -5.61
N TYR A 183 18.56 -0.24 -4.79
CA TYR A 183 17.37 0.56 -4.43
C TYR A 183 17.67 1.68 -3.43
N HIS A 184 18.91 1.77 -2.92
CA HIS A 184 19.41 2.91 -2.16
C HIS A 184 19.96 4.05 -3.05
N VAL A 185 19.97 3.85 -4.36
CA VAL A 185 20.33 4.86 -5.35
C VAL A 185 19.10 5.27 -6.12
N ASP A 186 18.95 6.58 -6.32
CA ASP A 186 17.85 7.11 -7.09
C ASP A 186 18.08 6.90 -8.59
N HIS A 187 17.17 6.14 -9.20
CA HIS A 187 17.17 5.87 -10.65
C HIS A 187 16.13 6.71 -11.40
N GLY A 188 15.68 7.85 -10.82
CA GLY A 188 14.71 8.75 -11.43
C GLY A 188 13.27 8.49 -11.00
N ASN A 189 13.05 7.58 -10.04
CA ASN A 189 11.73 7.28 -9.48
C ASN A 189 11.72 7.12 -7.94
N GLY A 190 12.74 7.65 -7.27
CA GLY A 190 12.92 7.59 -5.82
C GLY A 190 13.83 6.44 -5.38
N LEU A 191 13.97 6.28 -4.06
CA LEU A 191 14.89 5.32 -3.44
C LEU A 191 14.43 4.94 -2.03
N ASP A 192 15.03 3.89 -1.47
CA ASP A 192 15.03 3.63 -0.02
C ASP A 192 15.90 4.71 0.65
N CYS A 193 15.27 5.80 1.08
CA CYS A 193 15.95 6.99 1.56
C CYS A 193 16.14 7.02 3.08
N TYR A 194 15.49 6.13 3.81
CA TYR A 194 15.51 6.13 5.26
C TYR A 194 15.59 4.72 5.84
N LYS A 195 16.78 4.29 6.17
CA LYS A 195 17.03 3.09 6.96
C LYS A 195 16.86 3.42 8.43
N VAL A 196 15.86 2.85 9.07
CA VAL A 196 15.44 3.22 10.42
C VAL A 196 16.48 2.92 11.51
N GLY A 197 17.33 1.92 11.35
CA GLY A 197 18.32 1.52 12.37
C GLY A 197 17.66 1.10 13.69
N PRO A 198 18.36 1.24 14.83
CA PRO A 198 17.86 0.80 16.14
C PRO A 198 16.89 1.83 16.76
N THR A 199 15.93 2.30 16.00
CA THR A 199 14.85 3.21 16.40
C THR A 199 13.52 2.75 15.84
N LEU A 200 12.42 3.36 16.25
CA LEU A 200 11.10 3.08 15.71
C LEU A 200 10.80 3.88 14.43
N GLY A 201 11.60 4.90 14.12
CA GLY A 201 11.42 5.70 12.91
C GLY A 201 10.00 6.25 12.76
N GLY A 202 9.35 5.91 11.65
CA GLY A 202 7.96 6.27 11.38
C GLY A 202 6.91 5.43 12.10
N GLY A 203 7.32 4.51 12.96
CA GLY A 203 6.44 3.60 13.70
C GLY A 203 6.87 2.15 13.61
N THR A 204 6.12 1.28 14.27
CA THR A 204 6.29 -0.17 14.22
C THR A 204 4.94 -0.87 14.28
N ALA A 205 4.88 -2.09 13.75
CA ALA A 205 3.67 -2.89 13.82
C ALA A 205 3.50 -3.52 15.21
N ALA A 206 2.27 -3.59 15.67
CA ALA A 206 1.88 -4.38 16.84
C ALA A 206 0.56 -5.08 16.56
N LEU A 207 0.37 -6.25 17.15
CA LEU A 207 -0.93 -6.92 17.20
C LEU A 207 -1.70 -6.43 18.42
N MET A 208 -3.01 -6.30 18.30
CA MET A 208 -3.89 -5.89 19.39
C MET A 208 -5.03 -6.92 19.60
N PRO A 209 -4.72 -8.18 19.92
CA PRO A 209 -5.75 -9.14 20.26
C PRO A 209 -6.48 -8.69 21.51
N ASP A 210 -7.82 -8.74 21.48
CA ASP A 210 -8.67 -8.39 22.62
C ASP A 210 -8.41 -7.01 23.26
N GLY A 211 -7.88 -6.05 22.46
CA GLY A 211 -7.56 -4.71 22.91
C GLY A 211 -6.22 -4.57 23.64
N GLU A 212 -5.48 -5.62 23.82
CA GLU A 212 -4.13 -5.59 24.39
C GLU A 212 -3.07 -5.49 23.29
N ILE A 213 -2.08 -4.61 23.47
CA ILE A 213 -0.98 -4.48 22.53
C ILE A 213 0.04 -5.59 22.76
N VAL A 214 0.22 -6.43 21.74
CA VAL A 214 1.29 -7.42 21.68
C VAL A 214 2.34 -6.95 20.69
N TYR A 215 3.50 -6.56 21.18
CA TYR A 215 4.60 -6.17 20.31
C TYR A 215 5.17 -7.39 19.58
N PRO A 216 5.58 -7.24 18.32
CA PRO A 216 6.38 -8.26 17.67
C PRO A 216 7.62 -8.56 18.52
N TYR A 217 7.87 -9.80 18.70
CA TYR A 217 8.97 -10.35 19.51
C TYR A 217 10.35 -9.71 19.22
N CYS A 218 10.56 -9.21 18.04
CA CYS A 218 11.82 -8.61 17.60
C CYS A 218 12.09 -7.21 18.19
N TYR A 219 11.08 -6.52 18.64
CA TYR A 219 11.23 -5.19 19.25
C TYR A 219 11.51 -5.33 20.73
N ALA A 220 12.24 -6.37 21.04
CA ALA A 220 12.52 -6.71 22.40
C ALA A 220 12.67 -5.44 23.21
N THR A 221 11.81 -5.32 24.10
CA THR A 221 11.89 -4.63 25.36
C THR A 221 13.32 -4.38 25.90
N GLN A 222 14.32 -4.98 25.33
CA GLN A 222 15.73 -4.80 25.67
C GLN A 222 16.30 -3.42 25.30
N ASP A 223 15.73 -2.73 24.32
CA ASP A 223 16.26 -1.43 23.86
C ASP A 223 15.29 -0.25 24.14
N ILE A 224 14.11 -0.51 24.72
CA ILE A 224 13.10 0.50 25.02
C ILE A 224 12.91 0.70 26.53
N LEU A 225 13.33 -0.24 27.34
CA LEU A 225 13.41 -0.20 28.79
C LEU A 225 14.86 -0.07 29.19
#